data_c0ca98c0f5f57b551db8840285867140
#
_entry.id   c0ca98c0f5f57b551db8840285867140
#
_cell.length_a   1.000
_cell.length_b   1.000
_cell.length_c   1.000
_cell.angle_alpha   90.00
_cell.angle_beta   90.00
_cell.angle_gamma   90.00
#
_symmetry.space_group_name_H-M   'P 1'
#
loop_
_entity.id
_entity.type
_entity.pdbx_description
1 polymer ?
#
loop_
_entity_poly.entity_id
_entity_poly.type
_entity_poly.pdbx_seq_one_letter_code
_entity_poly.pdbx_strand_id
1 'polypeptide(L)'
;MLTPKQNMLEVIKGGNPDRFVNQYEAVQLLFHPFMFANPLLQPGQENVVNAWGVTNTFPKGVPGSFPVHTPDKIVVKDIEDWKDYVHAPSLKFTQDQWDMVKAQYDAVDGEQAFKAAFVAPGLFEQTHHLCEISNALVYYITNPDEMHDLIKYLTEWELELAEGICSNLHPDALFHHDDWGGLDSTFMSPAMFDEFLLEPYKEIYGYYHSHGVELVIH
;
A
#
# COMPACT_ATOMS: atom_id res chain seq x y z
N MET A 1 -24.62 24.12 -2.20
CA MET A 1 -24.23 23.00 -1.30
C MET A 1 -23.03 22.34 -1.96
N LEU A 2 -21.96 22.20 -1.21
CA LEU A 2 -20.74 21.57 -1.72
C LEU A 2 -20.96 20.06 -1.91
N THR A 3 -20.26 19.45 -2.89
CA THR A 3 -20.25 18.00 -3.06
C THR A 3 -19.50 17.33 -1.89
N PRO A 4 -19.61 16.01 -1.68
CA PRO A 4 -18.80 15.31 -0.68
C PRO A 4 -17.30 15.56 -0.88
N LYS A 5 -16.80 15.47 -2.12
CA LYS A 5 -15.40 15.76 -2.48
C LYS A 5 -14.98 17.18 -2.10
N GLN A 6 -15.80 18.18 -2.44
CA GLN A 6 -15.53 19.57 -2.10
C GLN A 6 -15.53 19.80 -0.58
N ASN A 7 -16.51 19.23 0.14
CA ASN A 7 -16.54 19.32 1.61
C ASN A 7 -15.29 18.72 2.25
N MET A 8 -14.82 17.54 1.75
CA MET A 8 -13.59 16.92 2.24
C MET A 8 -12.36 17.82 2.00
N LEU A 9 -12.24 18.41 0.81
CA LEU A 9 -11.16 19.34 0.48
C LEU A 9 -11.18 20.58 1.37
N GLU A 10 -12.37 21.15 1.65
CA GLU A 10 -12.52 22.30 2.56
C GLU A 10 -12.04 21.93 3.97
N VAL A 11 -12.38 20.74 4.48
CA VAL A 11 -11.91 20.28 5.80
C VAL A 11 -10.38 20.14 5.81
N ILE A 12 -9.80 19.50 4.80
CA ILE A 12 -8.35 19.28 4.72
C ILE A 12 -7.57 20.60 4.64
N LYS A 13 -8.10 21.57 3.89
CA LYS A 13 -7.46 22.89 3.69
C LYS A 13 -7.75 23.89 4.81
N GLY A 14 -8.54 23.52 5.82
CA GLY A 14 -8.97 24.43 6.89
C GLY A 14 -9.91 25.54 6.40
N GLY A 15 -10.70 25.24 5.36
CA GLY A 15 -11.68 26.15 4.75
C GLY A 15 -13.04 26.13 5.43
N ASN A 16 -14.11 26.29 4.64
CA ASN A 16 -15.48 26.40 5.13
C ASN A 16 -16.39 25.32 4.56
N PRO A 17 -16.33 24.09 5.06
CA PRO A 17 -17.23 23.03 4.60
C PRO A 17 -18.67 23.31 5.02
N ASP A 18 -19.64 22.87 4.20
CA ASP A 18 -21.05 22.89 4.58
C ASP A 18 -21.34 21.91 5.72
N ARG A 19 -20.63 20.78 5.72
CA ARG A 19 -20.72 19.67 6.68
C ARG A 19 -19.47 18.81 6.65
N PHE A 20 -19.29 18.01 7.68
CA PHE A 20 -18.34 16.92 7.62
C PHE A 20 -18.90 15.76 6.76
N VAL A 21 -18.02 15.07 6.07
CA VAL A 21 -18.34 13.89 5.27
C VAL A 21 -17.60 12.67 5.80
N ASN A 22 -18.20 11.50 5.66
CA ASN A 22 -17.48 10.25 5.92
C ASN A 22 -16.48 10.01 4.79
N GLN A 23 -15.38 9.34 5.11
CA GLN A 23 -14.32 9.02 4.15
C GLN A 23 -14.89 8.45 2.83
N TYR A 24 -15.71 7.41 2.91
CA TYR A 24 -16.24 6.71 1.73
C TYR A 24 -17.40 7.41 1.02
N GLU A 25 -17.87 8.57 1.52
CA GLU A 25 -18.74 9.45 0.72
C GLU A 25 -17.94 10.23 -0.33
N ALA A 26 -16.69 10.62 0.01
CA ALA A 26 -15.84 11.46 -0.80
C ALA A 26 -14.70 10.72 -1.50
N VAL A 27 -14.48 9.43 -1.18
CA VAL A 27 -13.39 8.63 -1.71
C VAL A 27 -13.92 7.31 -2.22
N GLN A 28 -13.70 7.02 -3.50
CA GLN A 28 -13.97 5.71 -4.08
C GLN A 28 -12.66 4.94 -4.21
N LEU A 29 -12.50 3.86 -3.42
CA LEU A 29 -11.35 2.97 -3.53
C LEU A 29 -11.45 2.12 -4.79
N LEU A 30 -10.41 2.13 -5.60
CA LEU A 30 -10.34 1.46 -6.89
C LEU A 30 -9.08 0.62 -6.98
N PHE A 31 -9.22 -0.55 -7.58
CA PHE A 31 -8.14 -1.50 -7.72
C PHE A 31 -7.37 -1.29 -9.03
N HIS A 32 -6.25 -1.98 -9.16
CA HIS A 32 -5.39 -2.04 -10.35
C HIS A 32 -5.12 -3.51 -10.71
N PRO A 33 -4.58 -3.84 -11.89
CA PRO A 33 -4.47 -5.23 -12.35
C PRO A 33 -3.71 -6.16 -11.41
N PHE A 34 -2.71 -5.67 -10.68
CA PHE A 34 -1.97 -6.50 -9.72
C PHE A 34 -2.87 -7.04 -8.60
N MET A 35 -3.87 -6.28 -8.15
CA MET A 35 -4.82 -6.73 -7.12
C MET A 35 -5.66 -7.93 -7.58
N PHE A 36 -5.88 -8.10 -8.88
CA PHE A 36 -6.55 -9.29 -9.43
C PHE A 36 -5.58 -10.46 -9.59
N ALA A 37 -4.30 -10.18 -9.90
CA ALA A 37 -3.24 -11.20 -9.95
C ALA A 37 -2.83 -11.68 -8.54
N ASN A 38 -2.99 -10.82 -7.53
CA ASN A 38 -2.72 -11.09 -6.12
C ASN A 38 -3.98 -10.78 -5.27
N PRO A 39 -5.05 -11.60 -5.39
CA PRO A 39 -6.34 -11.26 -4.81
C PRO A 39 -6.33 -11.26 -3.29
N LEU A 40 -7.11 -10.32 -2.71
CA LEU A 40 -7.36 -10.27 -1.28
C LEU A 40 -8.07 -11.55 -0.81
N LEU A 41 -7.63 -12.10 0.30
CA LEU A 41 -8.24 -13.29 0.90
C LEU A 41 -9.70 -13.01 1.32
N GLN A 42 -10.51 -14.05 1.25
CA GLN A 42 -11.89 -14.04 1.79
C GLN A 42 -11.92 -14.69 3.18
N PRO A 43 -12.88 -14.31 4.05
CA PRO A 43 -13.03 -14.91 5.36
C PRO A 43 -13.16 -16.44 5.30
N GLY A 44 -12.30 -17.15 6.03
CA GLY A 44 -12.21 -18.61 6.07
C GLY A 44 -11.18 -19.23 5.14
N GLN A 45 -10.44 -18.44 4.36
CA GLN A 45 -9.28 -18.91 3.62
C GLN A 45 -8.05 -18.93 4.53
N GLU A 46 -7.32 -20.03 4.51
CA GLU A 46 -6.16 -20.25 5.36
C GLU A 46 -4.95 -20.72 4.55
N ASN A 47 -3.76 -20.27 4.96
CA ASN A 47 -2.49 -20.66 4.40
C ASN A 47 -2.38 -20.44 2.88
N VAL A 48 -2.89 -19.34 2.39
CA VAL A 48 -2.78 -18.93 0.99
C VAL A 48 -1.49 -18.15 0.79
N VAL A 49 -0.65 -18.60 -0.14
CA VAL A 49 0.59 -17.92 -0.47
C VAL A 49 0.29 -16.83 -1.50
N ASN A 50 0.72 -15.60 -1.21
CA ASN A 50 0.57 -14.46 -2.13
C ASN A 50 1.72 -14.38 -3.15
N ALA A 51 1.69 -13.38 -4.03
CA ALA A 51 2.68 -13.21 -5.08
C ALA A 51 4.11 -12.89 -4.56
N TRP A 52 4.24 -12.39 -3.33
CA TRP A 52 5.52 -12.16 -2.65
C TRP A 52 6.04 -13.40 -1.90
N GLY A 53 5.34 -14.53 -1.97
CA GLY A 53 5.68 -15.73 -1.22
C GLY A 53 5.21 -15.73 0.24
N VAL A 54 4.53 -14.67 0.68
CA VAL A 54 3.99 -14.58 2.05
C VAL A 54 2.77 -15.45 2.20
N THR A 55 2.78 -16.32 3.21
CA THR A 55 1.62 -17.13 3.57
C THR A 55 0.66 -16.29 4.40
N ASN A 56 -0.59 -16.17 3.97
CA ASN A 56 -1.63 -15.39 4.64
C ASN A 56 -2.80 -16.29 5.06
N THR A 57 -3.52 -15.85 6.09
CA THR A 57 -4.74 -16.48 6.58
C THR A 57 -5.79 -15.42 6.90
N PHE A 58 -7.06 -15.71 6.62
CA PHE A 58 -8.20 -14.88 7.00
C PHE A 58 -9.22 -15.71 7.78
N PRO A 59 -9.02 -15.91 9.08
CA PRO A 59 -9.95 -16.69 9.89
C PRO A 59 -11.35 -16.06 9.91
N LYS A 60 -12.38 -16.87 10.06
CA LYS A 60 -13.73 -16.35 10.22
C LYS A 60 -13.87 -15.59 11.54
N GLY A 61 -14.54 -14.43 11.48
CA GLY A 61 -14.82 -13.62 12.67
C GLY A 61 -13.74 -12.63 13.06
N VAL A 62 -12.67 -12.52 12.28
CA VAL A 62 -11.66 -11.45 12.42
C VAL A 62 -11.83 -10.40 11.33
N PRO A 63 -11.34 -9.16 11.53
CA PRO A 63 -11.60 -8.04 10.60
C PRO A 63 -10.77 -8.07 9.30
N GLY A 64 -9.75 -8.92 9.19
CA GLY A 64 -8.85 -8.92 8.04
C GLY A 64 -8.01 -10.19 7.92
N SER A 65 -7.20 -10.24 6.86
CA SER A 65 -6.19 -11.27 6.67
C SER A 65 -4.87 -10.86 7.32
N PHE A 66 -4.11 -11.86 7.76
CA PHE A 66 -2.82 -11.66 8.41
C PHE A 66 -1.79 -12.63 7.86
N PRO A 67 -0.51 -12.23 7.79
CA PRO A 67 0.57 -13.15 7.47
C PRO A 67 0.73 -14.21 8.57
N VAL A 68 1.11 -15.42 8.17
CA VAL A 68 1.39 -16.55 9.06
C VAL A 68 2.90 -16.66 9.23
N HIS A 69 3.39 -16.30 10.39
CA HIS A 69 4.82 -16.22 10.69
C HIS A 69 5.32 -17.39 11.56
N THR A 70 4.91 -18.63 11.23
CA THR A 70 5.60 -19.79 11.77
C THR A 70 7.01 -19.90 11.13
N PRO A 71 8.02 -20.47 11.81
CA PRO A 71 9.40 -20.50 11.31
C PRO A 71 9.58 -21.06 9.89
N ASP A 72 8.72 -22.00 9.49
CA ASP A 72 8.70 -22.58 8.16
C ASP A 72 8.10 -21.66 7.09
N LYS A 73 7.25 -20.68 7.49
CA LYS A 73 6.48 -19.79 6.59
C LYS A 73 7.03 -18.37 6.48
N ILE A 74 7.92 -17.96 7.37
CA ILE A 74 8.63 -16.68 7.22
C ILE A 74 9.43 -16.74 5.91
N VAL A 75 9.30 -15.73 5.05
CA VAL A 75 9.96 -15.69 3.74
C VAL A 75 11.46 -15.49 3.91
N VAL A 76 11.87 -14.41 4.55
CA VAL A 76 13.28 -14.08 4.79
C VAL A 76 13.76 -14.85 6.01
N LYS A 77 14.61 -15.85 5.79
CA LYS A 77 15.18 -16.67 6.87
C LYS A 77 16.39 -16.02 7.51
N ASP A 78 17.16 -15.31 6.72
CA ASP A 78 18.32 -14.54 7.11
C ASP A 78 18.32 -13.24 6.32
N ILE A 79 18.43 -12.11 7.00
CA ILE A 79 18.37 -10.79 6.34
C ILE A 79 19.65 -10.53 5.52
N GLU A 80 20.78 -11.11 5.88
CA GLU A 80 22.03 -10.96 5.12
C GLU A 80 21.92 -11.58 3.72
N ASP A 81 21.07 -12.60 3.58
CA ASP A 81 20.81 -13.32 2.34
C ASP A 81 19.41 -13.01 1.74
N TRP A 82 18.76 -11.88 2.10
CA TRP A 82 17.39 -11.59 1.72
C TRP A 82 17.10 -11.71 0.21
N LYS A 83 18.11 -11.43 -0.63
CA LYS A 83 18.00 -11.51 -2.10
C LYS A 83 17.74 -12.92 -2.64
N ASP A 84 18.10 -13.92 -1.85
CA ASP A 84 17.84 -15.33 -2.20
C ASP A 84 16.37 -15.73 -1.95
N TYR A 85 15.66 -14.96 -1.13
CA TYR A 85 14.29 -15.25 -0.71
C TYR A 85 13.24 -14.35 -1.35
N VAL A 86 13.56 -13.07 -1.56
CA VAL A 86 12.59 -12.06 -1.99
C VAL A 86 12.67 -11.82 -3.48
N HIS A 87 11.57 -12.14 -4.18
CA HIS A 87 11.44 -11.90 -5.61
C HIS A 87 10.18 -11.09 -5.88
N ALA A 88 10.36 -9.89 -6.42
CA ALA A 88 9.24 -9.01 -6.72
C ALA A 88 8.31 -9.62 -7.78
N PRO A 89 6.98 -9.56 -7.55
CA PRO A 89 6.01 -10.00 -8.55
C PRO A 89 6.10 -9.17 -9.83
N SER A 90 5.82 -9.80 -10.96
CA SER A 90 5.77 -9.12 -12.25
C SER A 90 4.59 -8.13 -12.32
N LEU A 91 4.86 -6.92 -12.80
CA LEU A 91 3.86 -5.87 -13.07
C LEU A 91 3.50 -5.76 -14.56
N LYS A 92 3.88 -6.76 -15.36
CA LYS A 92 3.57 -6.79 -16.80
C LYS A 92 2.13 -7.23 -17.02
N PHE A 93 1.25 -6.26 -17.33
CA PHE A 93 -0.15 -6.48 -17.64
C PHE A 93 -0.44 -6.12 -19.10
N THR A 94 -1.42 -6.80 -19.70
CA THR A 94 -1.88 -6.49 -21.06
C THR A 94 -2.76 -5.24 -21.05
N GLN A 95 -2.90 -4.60 -22.21
CA GLN A 95 -3.80 -3.45 -22.35
C GLN A 95 -5.23 -3.79 -21.96
N ASP A 96 -5.71 -4.98 -22.34
CA ASP A 96 -7.07 -5.43 -21.96
C ASP A 96 -7.27 -5.51 -20.44
N GLN A 97 -6.24 -5.90 -19.67
CA GLN A 97 -6.31 -5.92 -18.21
C GLN A 97 -6.38 -4.50 -17.62
N TRP A 98 -5.63 -3.55 -18.21
CA TRP A 98 -5.72 -2.15 -17.82
C TRP A 98 -7.07 -1.54 -18.20
N ASP A 99 -7.59 -1.81 -19.39
CA ASP A 99 -8.87 -1.30 -19.89
C ASP A 99 -10.05 -1.81 -19.03
N MET A 100 -10.00 -3.09 -18.61
CA MET A 100 -11.00 -3.66 -17.71
C MET A 100 -11.08 -2.89 -16.39
N VAL A 101 -9.93 -2.55 -15.82
CA VAL A 101 -9.85 -1.80 -14.56
C VAL A 101 -10.22 -0.34 -14.79
N LYS A 102 -9.73 0.27 -15.87
CA LYS A 102 -10.00 1.65 -16.23
C LYS A 102 -11.50 1.95 -16.31
N ALA A 103 -12.30 1.01 -16.79
CA ALA A 103 -13.74 1.15 -16.83
C ALA A 103 -14.37 1.44 -15.44
N GLN A 104 -13.79 0.96 -14.36
CA GLN A 104 -14.24 1.27 -12.99
C GLN A 104 -13.89 2.71 -12.60
N TYR A 105 -12.69 3.20 -12.98
CA TYR A 105 -12.28 4.59 -12.77
C TYR A 105 -13.14 5.57 -13.57
N ASP A 106 -13.46 5.22 -14.79
CA ASP A 106 -14.29 6.06 -15.68
C ASP A 106 -15.75 6.13 -15.21
N ALA A 107 -16.24 5.11 -14.48
CA ALA A 107 -17.59 5.08 -13.92
C ALA A 107 -17.77 5.97 -12.67
N VAL A 108 -16.70 6.41 -12.04
CA VAL A 108 -16.78 7.28 -10.86
C VAL A 108 -17.08 8.73 -11.28
N ASP A 109 -18.10 9.34 -10.68
CA ASP A 109 -18.35 10.77 -10.82
C ASP A 109 -17.26 11.55 -10.04
N GLY A 110 -16.27 12.04 -10.76
CA GLY A 110 -15.13 12.77 -10.21
C GLY A 110 -15.47 14.11 -9.55
N GLU A 111 -16.71 14.65 -9.74
CA GLU A 111 -17.19 15.81 -9.02
C GLU A 111 -17.70 15.45 -7.60
N GLN A 112 -18.11 14.20 -7.40
CA GLN A 112 -18.64 13.73 -6.12
C GLN A 112 -17.58 13.06 -5.24
N ALA A 113 -16.67 12.28 -5.84
CA ALA A 113 -15.69 11.51 -5.10
C ALA A 113 -14.31 11.51 -5.77
N PHE A 114 -13.26 11.36 -4.97
CA PHE A 114 -11.92 11.06 -5.45
C PHE A 114 -11.84 9.62 -5.99
N LYS A 115 -11.18 9.48 -7.11
CA LYS A 115 -10.77 8.18 -7.68
C LYS A 115 -9.48 7.75 -7.02
N ALA A 116 -9.57 7.02 -5.94
CA ALA A 116 -8.40 6.63 -5.15
C ALA A 116 -7.87 5.26 -5.59
N ALA A 117 -6.66 5.24 -6.15
CA ALA A 117 -5.95 3.99 -6.34
C ALA A 117 -5.60 3.38 -4.97
N PHE A 118 -5.96 2.11 -4.76
CA PHE A 118 -5.65 1.40 -3.52
C PHE A 118 -4.34 0.62 -3.68
N VAL A 119 -3.33 0.97 -2.89
CA VAL A 119 -2.02 0.30 -2.85
C VAL A 119 -1.78 -0.24 -1.44
N ALA A 120 -1.50 -1.53 -1.34
CA ALA A 120 -1.22 -2.25 -0.10
C ALA A 120 -0.44 -3.56 -0.38
N PRO A 121 0.41 -4.00 0.52
CA PRO A 121 0.92 -3.26 1.67
C PRO A 121 1.92 -2.18 1.27
N GLY A 122 2.14 -1.18 2.13
CA GLY A 122 3.23 -0.22 1.96
C GLY A 122 4.59 -0.78 2.38
N LEU A 123 5.62 0.06 2.35
CA LEU A 123 7.02 -0.38 2.51
C LEU A 123 7.28 -1.03 3.87
N PHE A 124 6.85 -0.40 4.96
CA PHE A 124 7.06 -0.95 6.30
C PHE A 124 6.31 -2.26 6.49
N GLU A 125 5.03 -2.28 6.14
CA GLU A 125 4.19 -3.47 6.25
C GLU A 125 4.75 -4.61 5.40
N GLN A 126 5.23 -4.32 4.18
CA GLN A 126 5.86 -5.33 3.33
C GLN A 126 7.13 -5.92 3.95
N THR A 127 7.97 -5.10 4.62
CA THR A 127 9.17 -5.64 5.29
C THR A 127 8.81 -6.63 6.38
N HIS A 128 7.82 -6.32 7.22
CA HIS A 128 7.45 -7.24 8.30
C HIS A 128 6.58 -8.42 7.81
N HIS A 129 5.90 -8.30 6.69
CA HIS A 129 5.26 -9.46 6.04
C HIS A 129 6.30 -10.48 5.57
N LEU A 130 7.43 -10.02 5.06
CA LEU A 130 8.52 -10.87 4.58
C LEU A 130 9.35 -11.47 5.73
N CYS A 131 9.65 -10.67 6.77
CA CYS A 131 10.62 -11.03 7.82
C CYS A 131 9.99 -11.50 9.14
N GLU A 132 8.66 -11.34 9.35
CA GLU A 132 7.98 -11.30 10.65
C GLU A 132 8.28 -10.00 11.42
N ILE A 133 7.28 -9.46 12.12
CA ILE A 133 7.36 -8.10 12.68
C ILE A 133 8.47 -7.92 13.71
N SER A 134 8.67 -8.89 14.60
CA SER A 134 9.72 -8.78 15.63
C SER A 134 11.10 -8.86 15.01
N ASN A 135 11.29 -9.76 14.05
CA ASN A 135 12.54 -9.86 13.30
C ASN A 135 12.80 -8.57 12.51
N ALA A 136 11.81 -8.07 11.76
CA ALA A 136 11.95 -6.84 11.00
C ALA A 136 12.41 -5.67 11.88
N LEU A 137 11.75 -5.46 13.03
CA LEU A 137 12.12 -4.39 13.97
C LEU A 137 13.54 -4.57 14.54
N VAL A 138 13.99 -5.80 14.77
CA VAL A 138 15.37 -6.08 15.16
C VAL A 138 16.33 -5.76 14.02
N TYR A 139 16.02 -6.17 12.79
CA TYR A 139 16.88 -5.95 11.63
C TYR A 139 17.07 -4.46 11.30
N TYR A 140 16.08 -3.61 11.50
CA TYR A 140 16.24 -2.15 11.39
C TYR A 140 17.36 -1.60 12.29
N ILE A 141 17.68 -2.30 13.40
CA ILE A 141 18.73 -1.89 14.36
C ILE A 141 20.04 -2.63 14.12
N THR A 142 19.98 -3.93 13.85
CA THR A 142 21.17 -4.80 13.78
C THR A 142 21.76 -4.92 12.38
N ASN A 143 20.94 -4.74 11.36
CA ASN A 143 21.30 -4.95 9.94
C ASN A 143 20.79 -3.78 9.07
N PRO A 144 21.15 -2.52 9.39
CA PRO A 144 20.61 -1.34 8.72
C PRO A 144 20.91 -1.31 7.22
N ASP A 145 22.08 -1.77 6.81
CA ASP A 145 22.50 -1.76 5.40
C ASP A 145 21.60 -2.71 4.56
N GLU A 146 21.33 -3.91 5.06
CA GLU A 146 20.45 -4.88 4.41
C GLU A 146 18.99 -4.39 4.37
N MET A 147 18.53 -3.73 5.44
CA MET A 147 17.19 -3.14 5.48
C MET A 147 17.05 -1.97 4.51
N HIS A 148 18.05 -1.09 4.38
CA HIS A 148 18.07 -0.06 3.36
C HIS A 148 18.02 -0.64 1.94
N ASP A 149 18.77 -1.71 1.68
CA ASP A 149 18.83 -2.36 0.38
C ASP A 149 17.48 -3.06 0.04
N LEU A 150 16.86 -3.72 1.02
CA LEU A 150 15.51 -4.30 0.88
C LEU A 150 14.44 -3.22 0.62
N ILE A 151 14.44 -2.14 1.41
CA ILE A 151 13.48 -1.05 1.25
C ILE A 151 13.63 -0.40 -0.12
N LYS A 152 14.89 -0.16 -0.57
CA LYS A 152 15.14 0.35 -1.90
C LYS A 152 14.55 -0.57 -2.99
N TYR A 153 14.75 -1.86 -2.89
CA TYR A 153 14.19 -2.84 -3.82
C TYR A 153 12.65 -2.80 -3.86
N LEU A 154 12.01 -2.70 -2.69
CA LEU A 154 10.56 -2.55 -2.60
C LEU A 154 10.08 -1.21 -3.19
N THR A 155 10.81 -0.13 -2.94
CA THR A 155 10.53 1.21 -3.48
C THR A 155 10.58 1.22 -5.01
N GLU A 156 11.61 0.61 -5.61
CA GLU A 156 11.75 0.49 -7.06
C GLU A 156 10.56 -0.27 -7.68
N TRP A 157 10.11 -1.34 -7.03
CA TRP A 157 8.93 -2.08 -7.47
C TRP A 157 7.64 -1.25 -7.34
N GLU A 158 7.48 -0.53 -6.24
CA GLU A 158 6.30 0.30 -6.03
C GLU A 158 6.24 1.49 -6.99
N LEU A 159 7.38 2.05 -7.37
CA LEU A 159 7.47 3.08 -8.40
C LEU A 159 7.09 2.55 -9.79
N GLU A 160 7.49 1.32 -10.15
CA GLU A 160 7.04 0.66 -11.38
C GLU A 160 5.51 0.44 -11.36
N LEU A 161 4.94 0.06 -10.21
CA LEU A 161 3.49 -0.03 -10.02
C LEU A 161 2.81 1.33 -10.18
N ALA A 162 3.37 2.38 -9.57
CA ALA A 162 2.87 3.76 -9.66
C ALA A 162 2.87 4.26 -11.11
N GLU A 163 3.93 3.97 -11.89
CA GLU A 163 4.00 4.28 -13.31
C GLU A 163 2.85 3.63 -14.08
N GLY A 164 2.62 2.33 -13.86
CA GLY A 164 1.52 1.61 -14.49
C GLY A 164 0.15 2.19 -14.13
N ILE A 165 -0.10 2.48 -12.86
CA ILE A 165 -1.34 3.08 -12.35
C ILE A 165 -1.56 4.47 -12.96
N CYS A 166 -0.59 5.37 -12.85
CA CYS A 166 -0.71 6.73 -13.32
C CYS A 166 -0.90 6.81 -14.85
N SER A 167 -0.14 6.00 -15.61
CA SER A 167 -0.20 6.02 -17.06
C SER A 167 -1.50 5.46 -17.65
N ASN A 168 -2.16 4.53 -16.96
CA ASN A 168 -3.35 3.86 -17.49
C ASN A 168 -4.66 4.30 -16.83
N LEU A 169 -4.65 4.62 -15.53
CA LEU A 169 -5.86 4.80 -14.74
C LEU A 169 -6.15 6.25 -14.35
N HIS A 170 -5.13 7.10 -14.31
CA HIS A 170 -5.21 8.52 -13.96
C HIS A 170 -6.04 8.77 -12.68
N PRO A 171 -5.64 8.22 -11.53
CA PRO A 171 -6.30 8.49 -10.26
C PRO A 171 -6.10 9.95 -9.85
N ASP A 172 -7.05 10.51 -9.09
CA ASP A 172 -6.90 11.83 -8.46
C ASP A 172 -6.59 11.74 -6.96
N ALA A 173 -6.59 10.53 -6.42
CA ALA A 173 -6.13 10.22 -5.07
C ALA A 173 -5.37 8.88 -5.02
N LEU A 174 -4.54 8.73 -4.00
CA LEU A 174 -3.90 7.47 -3.61
C LEU A 174 -4.40 7.09 -2.20
N PHE A 175 -4.87 5.89 -2.01
CA PHE A 175 -5.04 5.27 -0.71
C PHE A 175 -3.89 4.27 -0.52
N HIS A 176 -2.92 4.69 0.27
CA HIS A 176 -1.71 3.92 0.54
C HIS A 176 -1.81 3.30 1.93
N HIS A 177 -2.02 1.99 1.98
CA HIS A 177 -2.15 1.26 3.24
C HIS A 177 -0.79 0.79 3.72
N ASP A 178 -0.41 1.25 4.92
CA ASP A 178 0.81 0.82 5.59
C ASP A 178 0.66 1.01 7.11
N ASP A 179 0.84 -0.04 7.88
CA ASP A 179 0.59 -0.03 9.32
C ASP A 179 1.84 0.38 10.12
N TRP A 180 2.05 1.68 10.31
CA TRP A 180 3.20 2.22 11.07
C TRP A 180 3.06 2.14 12.59
N GLY A 181 1.93 1.70 13.08
CA GLY A 181 1.68 1.67 14.52
C GLY A 181 0.53 0.77 14.94
N GLY A 182 0.56 0.44 16.22
CA GLY A 182 -0.51 -0.26 16.91
C GLY A 182 -1.50 0.70 17.59
N LEU A 183 -2.30 0.16 18.50
CA LEU A 183 -3.34 0.91 19.21
C LEU A 183 -2.76 2.05 20.07
N ASP A 184 -1.61 1.83 20.70
CA ASP A 184 -1.08 2.73 21.73
C ASP A 184 0.16 3.52 21.30
N SER A 185 0.88 3.08 20.27
CA SER A 185 2.12 3.70 19.81
C SER A 185 2.52 3.30 18.40
N THR A 186 3.46 4.04 17.81
CA THR A 186 4.15 3.64 16.58
C THR A 186 5.07 2.45 16.85
N PHE A 187 5.29 1.61 15.82
CA PHE A 187 6.20 0.46 15.90
C PHE A 187 7.67 0.88 15.92
N MET A 188 7.98 2.02 15.32
CA MET A 188 9.33 2.57 15.26
C MET A 188 9.37 4.00 15.78
N SER A 189 10.55 4.46 16.16
CA SER A 189 10.76 5.85 16.55
C SER A 189 10.70 6.78 15.33
N PRO A 190 10.38 8.09 15.52
CA PRO A 190 10.46 9.05 14.42
C PRO A 190 11.83 9.07 13.72
N ALA A 191 12.92 8.91 14.48
CA ALA A 191 14.27 8.88 13.92
C ALA A 191 14.51 7.68 13.01
N MET A 192 13.98 6.50 13.35
CA MET A 192 14.04 5.32 12.47
C MET A 192 13.17 5.50 11.23
N PHE A 193 11.98 6.10 11.38
CA PHE A 193 11.14 6.41 10.24
C PHE A 193 11.83 7.38 9.27
N ASP A 194 12.45 8.44 9.81
CA ASP A 194 13.19 9.41 9.01
C ASP A 194 14.37 8.77 8.27
N GLU A 195 15.07 7.85 8.93
CA GLU A 195 16.23 7.16 8.37
C GLU A 195 15.87 6.20 7.24
N PHE A 196 14.83 5.36 7.42
CA PHE A 196 14.56 4.25 6.52
C PHE A 196 13.43 4.51 5.52
N LEU A 197 12.41 5.28 5.90
CA LEU A 197 11.15 5.35 5.16
C LEU A 197 10.84 6.73 4.58
N LEU A 198 11.32 7.81 5.19
CA LEU A 198 10.93 9.16 4.81
C LEU A 198 11.26 9.49 3.35
N GLU A 199 12.51 9.24 2.91
CA GLU A 199 12.91 9.53 1.54
C GLU A 199 12.25 8.58 0.53
N PRO A 200 12.17 7.24 0.75
CA PRO A 200 11.35 6.34 -0.06
C PRO A 200 9.90 6.81 -0.26
N TYR A 201 9.22 7.21 0.81
CA TYR A 201 7.84 7.72 0.68
C TYR A 201 7.76 9.06 -0.04
N LYS A 202 8.73 9.95 0.16
CA LYS A 202 8.78 11.21 -0.63
C LYS A 202 8.94 10.93 -2.12
N GLU A 203 9.72 9.92 -2.49
CA GLU A 203 9.90 9.52 -3.88
C GLU A 203 8.59 8.95 -4.46
N ILE A 204 7.96 8.00 -3.79
CA ILE A 204 6.70 7.38 -4.21
C ILE A 204 5.58 8.43 -4.31
N TYR A 205 5.34 9.19 -3.24
CA TYR A 205 4.26 10.19 -3.24
C TYR A 205 4.56 11.35 -4.17
N GLY A 206 5.83 11.74 -4.30
CA GLY A 206 6.27 12.73 -5.27
C GLY A 206 5.99 12.30 -6.71
N TYR A 207 6.18 11.02 -7.03
CA TYR A 207 5.81 10.45 -8.32
C TYR A 207 4.31 10.60 -8.59
N TYR A 208 3.45 10.16 -7.67
CA TYR A 208 2.00 10.29 -7.79
C TYR A 208 1.57 11.76 -7.94
N HIS A 209 2.11 12.68 -7.11
CA HIS A 209 1.80 14.11 -7.20
C HIS A 209 2.20 14.71 -8.55
N SER A 210 3.37 14.34 -9.10
CA SER A 210 3.81 14.81 -10.42
C SER A 210 2.91 14.34 -11.57
N HIS A 211 2.08 13.31 -11.33
CA HIS A 211 1.13 12.75 -12.28
C HIS A 211 -0.34 13.11 -11.99
N GLY A 212 -0.57 14.13 -11.15
CA GLY A 212 -1.90 14.71 -10.94
C GLY A 212 -2.70 14.12 -9.76
N VAL A 213 -2.08 13.27 -8.94
CA VAL A 213 -2.71 12.80 -7.70
C VAL A 213 -2.71 13.93 -6.67
N GLU A 214 -3.89 14.46 -6.34
CA GLU A 214 -4.05 15.61 -5.44
C GLU A 214 -3.99 15.21 -3.96
N LEU A 215 -4.42 14.02 -3.62
CA LEU A 215 -4.62 13.55 -2.25
C LEU A 215 -3.96 12.21 -2.02
N VAL A 216 -3.12 12.14 -0.99
CA VAL A 216 -2.62 10.86 -0.44
C VAL A 216 -3.33 10.62 0.89
N ILE A 217 -3.97 9.47 1.01
CA ILE A 217 -4.63 8.97 2.22
C ILE A 217 -3.81 7.78 2.72
N HIS A 218 -3.36 7.92 3.92
CA HIS A 218 -2.63 6.87 4.62
C HIS A 218 -3.49 6.31 5.75
#